data_ac9afccbfa02ab54d77d8d24b8ee627b
#
_entry.id   ac9afccbfa02ab54d77d8d24b8ee627b
#
_cell.length_a   1.000
_cell.length_b   1.000
_cell.length_c   1.000
_cell.angle_alpha   90.00
_cell.angle_beta   90.00
_cell.angle_gamma   90.00
#
_symmetry.space_group_name_H-M   'P 1'
#
loop_
_entity.id
_entity.type
_entity.pdbx_description
1 polymer ?
#
loop_
_entity_poly.entity_id
_entity_poly.type
_entity_poly.pdbx_seq_one_letter_code
_entity_poly.pdbx_strand_id
1 'polypeptide(L)'
;AIHDNQYLDFLQTIYPEWIAAGGSELVIPNIHPFDRNGPYPRHHAGKAGFHLGDTSCPISETTWQSAYASAQTAISAARHVRDGGAQSAYALCRPPGHHASSNLAGGFCYLNNSAIAAQELREKHDRVAILDVDLHHGNGTQHIFYERSDVLTLSIHADPMDFYPFFWGNAEEIGAKDGVGFNKNYPLALGSGDEVFLAALDRAMTTIDEFGADAVVVALGLDASRDDPFGGLAVSPDGFSRIGEKIGTLTCPTVIVQEGGYVSVTLAENLYQFLSAFGATNKNISISEGPK
;
A
#
# COMPACT_ATOMS: atom_id res chain seq x y z
N ALA A 1 -14.00 5.60 8.51
CA ALA A 1 -13.14 4.47 8.88
C ALA A 1 -12.68 3.78 7.59
N ILE A 2 -11.47 3.24 7.58
CA ILE A 2 -10.90 2.54 6.42
C ILE A 2 -11.34 1.06 6.42
N HIS A 3 -11.35 0.43 7.58
CA HIS A 3 -11.74 -0.96 7.73
C HIS A 3 -13.08 -1.10 8.46
N ASP A 4 -13.84 -2.13 8.08
CA ASP A 4 -15.12 -2.48 8.71
C ASP A 4 -14.88 -3.05 10.11
N ASN A 5 -15.75 -2.69 11.07
CA ASN A 5 -15.64 -3.18 12.45
C ASN A 5 -15.67 -4.71 12.53
N GLN A 6 -16.52 -5.36 11.71
CA GLN A 6 -16.61 -6.83 11.66
C GLN A 6 -15.28 -7.48 11.23
N TYR A 7 -14.56 -6.84 10.30
CA TYR A 7 -13.24 -7.30 9.86
C TYR A 7 -12.18 -7.09 10.94
N LEU A 8 -12.21 -5.96 11.64
CA LEU A 8 -11.30 -5.70 12.77
C LEU A 8 -11.53 -6.72 13.90
N ASP A 9 -12.79 -7.02 14.23
CA ASP A 9 -13.14 -8.05 15.22
C ASP A 9 -12.65 -9.44 14.76
N PHE A 10 -12.79 -9.76 13.47
CA PHE A 10 -12.26 -10.99 12.89
C PHE A 10 -10.75 -11.11 13.08
N LEU A 11 -9.98 -10.10 12.70
CA LEU A 11 -8.51 -10.14 12.83
C LEU A 11 -8.05 -10.32 14.28
N GLN A 12 -8.82 -9.79 15.25
CA GLN A 12 -8.51 -9.91 16.68
C GLN A 12 -8.86 -11.27 17.27
N THR A 13 -9.92 -11.92 16.78
CA THR A 13 -10.52 -13.06 17.47
C THR A 13 -10.32 -14.39 16.75
N ILE A 14 -10.03 -14.38 15.45
CA ILE A 14 -10.03 -15.62 14.66
C ILE A 14 -8.96 -16.62 15.10
N TYR A 15 -7.77 -16.18 15.50
CA TYR A 15 -6.70 -17.09 15.86
C TYR A 15 -7.04 -17.92 17.12
N PRO A 16 -7.41 -17.32 18.27
CA PRO A 16 -7.85 -18.10 19.43
C PRO A 16 -9.10 -18.95 19.16
N GLU A 17 -10.06 -18.48 18.37
CA GLU A 17 -11.22 -19.29 17.96
C GLU A 17 -10.80 -20.53 17.15
N TRP A 18 -9.85 -20.35 16.22
CA TRP A 18 -9.32 -21.40 15.36
C TRP A 18 -8.58 -22.47 16.16
N ILE A 19 -7.70 -22.07 17.08
CA ILE A 19 -6.94 -22.99 17.94
C ILE A 19 -7.89 -23.74 18.88
N ALA A 20 -8.86 -23.07 19.50
CA ALA A 20 -9.85 -23.70 20.38
C ALA A 20 -10.72 -24.77 19.66
N ALA A 21 -10.89 -24.62 18.35
CA ALA A 21 -11.59 -25.58 17.51
C ALA A 21 -10.70 -26.73 16.99
N GLY A 22 -9.44 -26.81 17.40
CA GLY A 22 -8.48 -27.84 16.97
C GLY A 22 -7.83 -27.55 15.62
N GLY A 23 -7.80 -26.28 15.19
CA GLY A 23 -7.13 -25.85 13.97
C GLY A 23 -5.59 -25.91 14.06
N SER A 24 -4.93 -25.78 12.92
CA SER A 24 -3.48 -25.72 12.80
C SER A 24 -2.89 -24.44 13.41
N GLU A 25 -1.56 -24.35 13.50
CA GLU A 25 -0.83 -23.17 14.00
C GLU A 25 -1.09 -21.87 13.20
N LEU A 26 -1.60 -22.01 11.98
CA LEU A 26 -1.93 -20.88 11.11
C LEU A 26 -3.39 -20.98 10.68
N VAL A 27 -4.10 -19.86 10.72
CA VAL A 27 -5.41 -19.72 10.07
C VAL A 27 -5.17 -19.52 8.59
N ILE A 28 -5.51 -20.52 7.79
CA ILE A 28 -5.46 -20.48 6.32
C ILE A 28 -6.83 -20.85 5.79
N PRO A 29 -7.42 -20.05 4.90
CA PRO A 29 -8.73 -20.38 4.34
C PRO A 29 -8.63 -21.61 3.42
N ASN A 30 -9.60 -22.49 3.53
CA ASN A 30 -9.75 -23.66 2.65
C ASN A 30 -11.00 -23.58 1.76
N ILE A 31 -11.76 -22.50 1.90
CA ILE A 31 -12.97 -22.19 1.10
C ILE A 31 -13.10 -20.68 1.02
N HIS A 32 -13.54 -20.19 -0.13
CA HIS A 32 -13.90 -18.78 -0.33
C HIS A 32 -15.36 -18.69 -0.78
N PRO A 33 -16.10 -17.62 -0.42
CA PRO A 33 -17.46 -17.44 -0.91
C PRO A 33 -17.42 -17.19 -2.44
N PHE A 34 -18.43 -17.71 -3.14
CA PHE A 34 -18.62 -17.43 -4.56
C PHE A 34 -18.93 -15.94 -4.80
N ASP A 35 -19.79 -15.38 -3.94
CA ASP A 35 -20.00 -13.95 -3.77
C ASP A 35 -20.14 -13.63 -2.27
N ARG A 36 -20.10 -12.35 -1.91
CA ARG A 36 -20.15 -11.91 -0.52
C ARG A 36 -21.50 -11.31 -0.11
N ASN A 37 -22.56 -11.60 -0.88
CA ASN A 37 -23.90 -11.07 -0.66
C ASN A 37 -24.70 -11.89 0.37
N GLY A 38 -24.22 -13.08 0.72
CA GLY A 38 -24.84 -13.96 1.71
C GLY A 38 -24.63 -13.51 3.17
N PRO A 39 -25.30 -14.16 4.13
CA PRO A 39 -25.13 -13.86 5.55
C PRO A 39 -23.70 -14.20 6.01
N TYR A 40 -23.19 -13.39 6.93
CA TYR A 40 -21.87 -13.62 7.53
C TYR A 40 -21.78 -14.97 8.25
N PRO A 41 -20.77 -15.79 7.99
CA PRO A 41 -20.67 -17.13 8.56
C PRO A 41 -20.39 -17.09 10.07
N ARG A 42 -20.98 -18.06 10.80
CA ARG A 42 -20.73 -18.22 12.25
C ARG A 42 -19.49 -19.08 12.53
N HIS A 43 -19.20 -20.05 11.66
CA HIS A 43 -18.10 -21.00 11.84
C HIS A 43 -16.76 -20.35 11.46
N HIS A 44 -15.70 -20.60 12.24
CA HIS A 44 -14.37 -20.01 12.05
C HIS A 44 -13.79 -20.26 10.65
N ALA A 45 -13.95 -21.44 10.05
CA ALA A 45 -13.49 -21.69 8.68
C ALA A 45 -14.23 -20.82 7.65
N GLY A 46 -15.52 -20.59 7.84
CA GLY A 46 -16.30 -19.68 6.99
C GLY A 46 -15.86 -18.22 7.16
N LYS A 47 -15.63 -17.78 8.42
CA LYS A 47 -15.09 -16.45 8.71
C LYS A 47 -13.72 -16.24 8.03
N ALA A 48 -12.82 -17.25 8.13
CA ALA A 48 -11.51 -17.21 7.48
C ALA A 48 -11.65 -17.04 5.97
N GLY A 49 -12.45 -17.86 5.29
CA GLY A 49 -12.67 -17.72 3.85
C GLY A 49 -13.38 -16.43 3.45
N PHE A 50 -14.17 -15.85 4.35
CA PHE A 50 -14.83 -14.57 4.10
C PHE A 50 -13.89 -13.38 4.14
N HIS A 51 -12.87 -13.39 5.01
CA HIS A 51 -11.99 -12.25 5.24
C HIS A 51 -10.54 -12.43 4.76
N LEU A 52 -10.13 -13.64 4.36
CA LEU A 52 -8.83 -13.89 3.76
C LEU A 52 -9.01 -14.16 2.28
N GLY A 53 -8.53 -13.25 1.43
CA GLY A 53 -8.75 -13.28 -0.03
C GLY A 53 -7.93 -14.34 -0.74
N ASP A 54 -6.79 -14.70 -0.16
CA ASP A 54 -5.88 -15.71 -0.68
C ASP A 54 -5.15 -16.45 0.46
N THR A 55 -4.25 -17.36 0.11
CA THR A 55 -3.45 -18.12 1.07
C THR A 55 -2.15 -17.43 1.48
N SER A 56 -1.87 -16.23 0.95
CA SER A 56 -0.65 -15.46 1.21
C SER A 56 -0.76 -14.61 2.50
N CYS A 57 -1.92 -14.57 3.13
CA CYS A 57 -2.14 -13.84 4.38
C CYS A 57 -2.57 -14.77 5.55
N PRO A 58 -1.75 -15.79 5.91
CA PRO A 58 -2.05 -16.66 7.05
C PRO A 58 -2.03 -15.86 8.36
N ILE A 59 -2.95 -16.17 9.28
CA ILE A 59 -2.97 -15.52 10.60
C ILE A 59 -2.36 -16.46 11.65
N SER A 60 -1.35 -15.96 12.36
CA SER A 60 -0.70 -16.57 13.53
C SER A 60 -1.11 -15.86 14.81
N GLU A 61 -0.61 -16.35 15.94
CA GLU A 61 -0.81 -15.76 17.27
C GLU A 61 -0.44 -14.26 17.34
N THR A 62 0.59 -13.84 16.60
CA THR A 62 1.13 -12.46 16.65
C THR A 62 0.73 -11.59 15.48
N THR A 63 -0.03 -12.10 14.51
CA THR A 63 -0.37 -11.37 13.29
C THR A 63 -1.14 -10.08 13.57
N TRP A 64 -2.16 -10.15 14.45
CA TRP A 64 -2.94 -8.97 14.82
C TRP A 64 -2.06 -7.87 15.44
N GLN A 65 -1.22 -8.23 16.41
CA GLN A 65 -0.34 -7.28 17.08
C GLN A 65 0.63 -6.61 16.10
N SER A 66 1.19 -7.39 15.17
CA SER A 66 2.10 -6.89 14.13
C SER A 66 1.38 -5.95 13.16
N ALA A 67 0.21 -6.35 12.66
CA ALA A 67 -0.60 -5.52 11.76
C ALA A 67 -1.05 -4.21 12.43
N TYR A 68 -1.49 -4.29 13.68
CA TYR A 68 -1.89 -3.12 14.46
C TYR A 68 -0.70 -2.17 14.69
N ALA A 69 0.48 -2.68 15.08
CA ALA A 69 1.68 -1.86 15.26
C ALA A 69 2.11 -1.19 13.95
N SER A 70 2.03 -1.91 12.81
CA SER A 70 2.29 -1.36 11.49
C SER A 70 1.35 -0.20 11.16
N ALA A 71 0.05 -0.38 11.36
CA ALA A 71 -0.95 0.68 11.17
C ALA A 71 -0.70 1.89 12.09
N GLN A 72 -0.34 1.66 13.37
CA GLN A 72 0.02 2.75 14.30
C GLN A 72 1.26 3.51 13.86
N THR A 73 2.22 2.85 13.20
CA THR A 73 3.40 3.50 12.61
C THR A 73 2.99 4.44 11.48
N ALA A 74 2.11 4.01 10.58
CA ALA A 74 1.56 4.85 9.51
C ALA A 74 0.75 6.04 10.07
N ILE A 75 -0.10 5.81 11.08
CA ILE A 75 -0.85 6.86 11.77
C ILE A 75 0.10 7.90 12.39
N SER A 76 1.15 7.44 13.07
CA SER A 76 2.10 8.34 13.75
C SER A 76 2.84 9.22 12.75
N ALA A 77 3.29 8.66 11.62
CA ALA A 77 3.95 9.41 10.54
C ALA A 77 2.97 10.42 9.91
N ALA A 78 1.75 9.99 9.59
CA ALA A 78 0.74 10.86 9.00
C ALA A 78 0.34 12.03 9.93
N ARG A 79 0.17 11.77 11.22
CA ARG A 79 -0.12 12.82 12.21
C ARG A 79 1.03 13.80 12.36
N HIS A 80 2.27 13.31 12.39
CA HIS A 80 3.44 14.17 12.48
C HIS A 80 3.54 15.13 11.30
N VAL A 81 3.27 14.65 10.08
CA VAL A 81 3.22 15.47 8.87
C VAL A 81 2.01 16.41 8.88
N ARG A 82 0.82 15.86 9.13
CA ARG A 82 -0.44 16.62 9.19
C ARG A 82 -0.38 17.79 10.17
N ASP A 83 0.25 17.59 11.32
CA ASP A 83 0.30 18.59 12.39
C ASP A 83 1.49 19.56 12.25
N GLY A 84 2.24 19.47 11.14
CA GLY A 84 3.31 20.39 10.80
C GLY A 84 4.63 20.10 11.53
N GLY A 85 4.80 18.93 12.11
CA GLY A 85 6.05 18.50 12.75
C GLY A 85 7.18 18.21 11.75
N ALA A 86 6.81 17.81 10.53
CA ALA A 86 7.72 17.63 9.41
C ALA A 86 6.99 17.82 8.09
N GLN A 87 7.74 18.14 7.01
CA GLN A 87 7.21 18.17 5.64
C GLN A 87 7.02 16.76 5.08
N SER A 88 7.85 15.82 5.51
CA SER A 88 7.73 14.41 5.13
C SER A 88 8.12 13.48 6.27
N ALA A 89 7.56 12.27 6.24
CA ALA A 89 7.90 11.20 7.17
C ALA A 89 7.89 9.85 6.47
N TYR A 90 8.77 8.95 6.90
CA TYR A 90 8.82 7.57 6.44
C TYR A 90 8.31 6.63 7.52
N ALA A 91 7.22 5.93 7.23
CA ALA A 91 6.62 4.90 8.06
C ALA A 91 7.16 3.52 7.69
N LEU A 92 8.05 2.98 8.51
CA LEU A 92 8.64 1.64 8.32
C LEU A 92 7.62 0.57 8.73
N CYS A 93 6.63 0.35 7.87
CA CYS A 93 5.52 -0.57 8.09
C CYS A 93 5.91 -2.02 7.77
N ARG A 94 5.54 -2.96 8.66
CA ARG A 94 5.60 -4.41 8.46
C ARG A 94 4.63 -5.09 9.44
N PRO A 95 3.64 -5.87 8.90
CA PRO A 95 3.38 -6.23 7.51
C PRO A 95 3.01 -5.04 6.61
N PRO A 96 3.08 -5.22 5.26
CA PRO A 96 2.60 -4.24 4.29
C PRO A 96 1.08 -4.09 4.34
N GLY A 97 0.50 -3.20 3.54
CA GLY A 97 -0.92 -2.87 3.67
C GLY A 97 -1.72 -2.76 2.38
N HIS A 98 -1.11 -2.43 1.24
CA HIS A 98 -1.82 -1.95 0.05
C HIS A 98 -2.78 -2.95 -0.62
N HIS A 99 -2.64 -4.25 -0.35
CA HIS A 99 -3.59 -5.27 -0.81
C HIS A 99 -4.80 -5.45 0.09
N ALA A 100 -4.76 -4.99 1.36
CA ALA A 100 -5.90 -5.10 2.26
C ALA A 100 -7.00 -4.11 1.88
N SER A 101 -8.20 -4.63 1.58
CA SER A 101 -9.39 -3.80 1.36
C SER A 101 -10.10 -3.47 2.67
N SER A 102 -11.28 -2.85 2.62
CA SER A 102 -12.04 -2.49 3.82
C SER A 102 -12.35 -3.69 4.72
N ASN A 103 -12.46 -4.90 4.16
CA ASN A 103 -12.87 -6.10 4.89
C ASN A 103 -12.25 -7.40 4.36
N LEU A 104 -11.13 -7.32 3.63
CA LEU A 104 -10.48 -8.48 3.03
C LEU A 104 -8.96 -8.31 3.11
N ALA A 105 -8.28 -9.28 3.73
CA ALA A 105 -6.83 -9.41 3.70
C ALA A 105 -6.38 -10.15 2.42
N GLY A 106 -5.18 -9.86 1.95
CA GLY A 106 -4.58 -10.53 0.79
C GLY A 106 -3.13 -10.08 0.62
N GLY A 107 -2.30 -10.83 -0.12
CA GLY A 107 -0.95 -10.43 -0.48
C GLY A 107 -0.09 -9.98 0.70
N PHE A 108 -0.07 -10.71 1.80
CA PHE A 108 0.63 -10.40 3.07
C PHE A 108 0.07 -9.20 3.84
N CYS A 109 -0.99 -8.55 3.36
CA CYS A 109 -1.58 -7.34 3.93
C CYS A 109 -2.82 -7.64 4.75
N TYR A 110 -2.92 -7.05 5.93
CA TYR A 110 -4.04 -7.20 6.87
C TYR A 110 -4.75 -5.88 7.13
N LEU A 111 -4.02 -4.80 7.40
CA LEU A 111 -4.54 -3.45 7.52
C LEU A 111 -3.87 -2.57 6.46
N ASN A 112 -4.64 -1.75 5.77
CA ASN A 112 -4.13 -0.91 4.70
C ASN A 112 -3.45 0.34 5.27
N ASN A 113 -2.14 0.26 5.48
CA ASN A 113 -1.34 1.31 6.11
C ASN A 113 -1.39 2.62 5.30
N SER A 114 -1.28 2.53 3.97
CA SER A 114 -1.30 3.68 3.06
C SER A 114 -2.68 4.36 3.03
N ALA A 115 -3.78 3.58 3.01
CA ALA A 115 -5.12 4.13 3.10
C ALA A 115 -5.41 4.78 4.46
N ILE A 116 -4.91 4.18 5.55
CA ILE A 116 -5.02 4.73 6.91
C ILE A 116 -4.26 6.05 7.00
N ALA A 117 -3.03 6.13 6.48
CA ALA A 117 -2.26 7.37 6.43
C ALA A 117 -2.98 8.47 5.63
N ALA A 118 -3.53 8.12 4.46
CA ALA A 118 -4.30 9.05 3.65
C ALA A 118 -5.55 9.58 4.40
N GLN A 119 -6.26 8.71 5.10
CA GLN A 119 -7.43 9.12 5.90
C GLN A 119 -7.05 10.04 7.07
N GLU A 120 -5.89 9.83 7.70
CA GLU A 120 -5.37 10.75 8.74
C GLU A 120 -5.02 12.12 8.15
N LEU A 121 -4.40 12.16 6.95
CA LEU A 121 -4.12 13.42 6.26
C LEU A 121 -5.41 14.16 5.86
N ARG A 122 -6.47 13.43 5.46
CA ARG A 122 -7.78 13.99 5.12
C ARG A 122 -8.45 14.80 6.25
N GLU A 123 -7.98 14.67 7.48
CA GLU A 123 -8.49 15.52 8.58
C GLU A 123 -8.14 17.01 8.42
N LYS A 124 -7.08 17.35 7.66
CA LYS A 124 -6.63 18.74 7.41
C LYS A 124 -6.45 19.09 5.93
N HIS A 125 -6.46 18.12 5.04
CA HIS A 125 -6.22 18.28 3.62
C HIS A 125 -7.45 17.87 2.82
N ASP A 126 -7.95 18.73 1.97
CA ASP A 126 -9.18 18.48 1.19
C ASP A 126 -8.99 17.48 0.05
N ARG A 127 -7.76 17.35 -0.47
CA ARG A 127 -7.42 16.45 -1.57
C ARG A 127 -6.11 15.72 -1.25
N VAL A 128 -6.19 14.41 -1.08
CA VAL A 128 -5.02 13.56 -0.83
C VAL A 128 -4.80 12.63 -2.01
N ALA A 129 -3.57 12.51 -2.50
CA ALA A 129 -3.21 11.48 -3.47
C ALA A 129 -2.46 10.33 -2.80
N ILE A 130 -2.69 9.11 -3.26
CA ILE A 130 -1.87 7.93 -2.94
C ILE A 130 -1.17 7.52 -4.24
N LEU A 131 0.15 7.57 -4.23
CA LEU A 131 1.01 7.10 -5.31
C LEU A 131 1.66 5.78 -4.89
N ASP A 132 1.21 4.69 -5.48
CA ASP A 132 1.73 3.36 -5.24
C ASP A 132 2.79 3.02 -6.29
N VAL A 133 4.01 2.75 -5.83
CA VAL A 133 5.18 2.41 -6.65
C VAL A 133 5.72 1.01 -6.33
N ASP A 134 4.93 0.19 -5.62
CA ASP A 134 5.16 -1.23 -5.42
C ASP A 134 5.07 -2.00 -6.75
N LEU A 135 5.75 -3.14 -6.83
CA LEU A 135 5.65 -4.05 -7.97
C LEU A 135 4.22 -4.48 -8.26
N HIS A 136 3.47 -4.74 -7.19
CA HIS A 136 2.11 -5.27 -7.27
C HIS A 136 1.08 -4.13 -7.28
N HIS A 137 -0.03 -4.34 -7.95
CA HIS A 137 -1.14 -3.39 -7.89
C HIS A 137 -1.70 -3.28 -6.47
N GLY A 138 -1.87 -2.05 -5.98
CA GLY A 138 -2.51 -1.76 -4.69
C GLY A 138 -4.03 -1.93 -4.72
N ASN A 139 -4.51 -3.16 -5.00
CA ASN A 139 -5.93 -3.46 -5.20
C ASN A 139 -6.81 -3.17 -3.97
N GLY A 140 -6.27 -3.32 -2.77
CA GLY A 140 -6.96 -2.95 -1.53
C GLY A 140 -7.17 -1.45 -1.43
N THR A 141 -6.15 -0.67 -1.72
CA THR A 141 -6.19 0.80 -1.75
C THR A 141 -7.20 1.28 -2.81
N GLN A 142 -7.13 0.76 -4.03
CA GLN A 142 -8.11 1.02 -5.09
C GLN A 142 -9.53 0.73 -4.59
N HIS A 143 -9.78 -0.45 -4.03
CA HIS A 143 -11.12 -0.86 -3.58
C HIS A 143 -11.68 0.09 -2.50
N ILE A 144 -10.85 0.53 -1.54
CA ILE A 144 -11.25 1.42 -0.45
C ILE A 144 -11.72 2.79 -0.97
N PHE A 145 -11.02 3.34 -1.97
CA PHE A 145 -11.28 4.69 -2.48
C PHE A 145 -12.03 4.74 -3.81
N TYR A 146 -12.46 3.60 -4.37
CA TYR A 146 -12.98 3.49 -5.73
C TYR A 146 -14.21 4.36 -6.02
N GLU A 147 -15.01 4.68 -5.01
CA GLU A 147 -16.21 5.52 -5.12
C GLU A 147 -16.02 6.92 -4.52
N ARG A 148 -14.77 7.31 -4.19
CA ARG A 148 -14.45 8.58 -3.52
C ARG A 148 -13.70 9.51 -4.47
N SER A 149 -14.06 10.82 -4.43
CA SER A 149 -13.41 11.88 -5.22
C SER A 149 -12.42 12.74 -4.42
N ASP A 150 -12.34 12.54 -3.11
CA ASP A 150 -11.47 13.28 -2.20
C ASP A 150 -10.09 12.64 -2.00
N VAL A 151 -9.93 11.39 -2.49
CA VAL A 151 -8.65 10.69 -2.54
C VAL A 151 -8.40 10.16 -3.95
N LEU A 152 -7.35 10.64 -4.58
CA LEU A 152 -6.87 10.13 -5.86
C LEU A 152 -5.95 8.94 -5.62
N THR A 153 -6.22 7.80 -6.24
CA THR A 153 -5.35 6.61 -6.20
C THR A 153 -4.65 6.39 -7.53
N LEU A 154 -3.33 6.22 -7.47
CA LEU A 154 -2.49 5.94 -8.63
C LEU A 154 -1.59 4.75 -8.30
N SER A 155 -1.47 3.78 -9.22
CA SER A 155 -0.59 2.63 -9.03
C SER A 155 0.18 2.32 -10.30
N ILE A 156 1.52 2.19 -10.16
CA ILE A 156 2.45 1.79 -11.23
C ILE A 156 2.94 0.40 -10.88
N HIS A 157 2.55 -0.60 -11.65
CA HIS A 157 2.74 -2.00 -11.27
C HIS A 157 2.93 -2.92 -12.48
N ALA A 158 3.38 -4.14 -12.24
CA ALA A 158 3.43 -5.17 -13.26
C ALA A 158 2.02 -5.51 -13.77
N ASP A 159 1.88 -5.74 -15.08
CA ASP A 159 0.59 -5.98 -15.73
C ASP A 159 -0.18 -7.12 -15.03
N PRO A 160 -1.38 -6.87 -14.51
CA PRO A 160 -2.16 -7.86 -13.79
C PRO A 160 -2.66 -9.01 -14.67
N MET A 161 -2.60 -8.89 -15.99
CA MET A 161 -2.87 -10.01 -16.88
C MET A 161 -1.86 -11.15 -16.74
N ASP A 162 -0.64 -10.82 -16.28
CA ASP A 162 0.48 -11.76 -16.18
C ASP A 162 1.04 -11.86 -14.75
N PHE A 163 0.61 -10.99 -13.82
CA PHE A 163 1.17 -10.89 -12.48
C PHE A 163 0.11 -10.71 -11.38
N TYR A 164 0.42 -11.10 -10.12
CA TYR A 164 -0.46 -10.89 -8.97
C TYR A 164 -0.80 -9.38 -8.83
N PRO A 165 -2.05 -8.98 -8.52
CA PRO A 165 -3.18 -9.78 -8.05
C PRO A 165 -4.12 -10.30 -9.16
N PHE A 166 -3.75 -10.31 -10.42
CA PHE A 166 -4.38 -10.83 -11.64
C PHE A 166 -5.72 -10.19 -12.03
N PHE A 167 -6.63 -9.95 -11.11
CA PHE A 167 -8.03 -9.58 -11.39
C PHE A 167 -8.28 -8.07 -11.35
N TRP A 168 -7.33 -7.28 -10.87
CA TRP A 168 -7.47 -5.84 -10.66
C TRP A 168 -6.17 -5.12 -11.01
N GLY A 169 -6.31 -3.86 -11.45
CA GLY A 169 -5.17 -3.02 -11.84
C GLY A 169 -5.13 -2.71 -13.33
N ASN A 170 -6.20 -3.00 -14.05
CA ASN A 170 -6.30 -2.66 -15.48
C ASN A 170 -6.43 -1.14 -15.66
N ALA A 171 -5.89 -0.62 -16.76
CA ALA A 171 -5.89 0.82 -17.04
C ALA A 171 -7.30 1.42 -17.18
N GLU A 172 -8.30 0.59 -17.53
CA GLU A 172 -9.70 0.97 -17.69
C GLU A 172 -10.45 1.11 -16.36
N GLU A 173 -9.87 0.69 -15.25
CA GLU A 173 -10.46 0.80 -13.91
C GLU A 173 -10.24 2.23 -13.39
N ILE A 174 -11.19 3.12 -13.67
CA ILE A 174 -11.07 4.57 -13.44
C ILE A 174 -11.87 5.10 -12.25
N GLY A 175 -12.42 4.22 -11.40
CA GLY A 175 -13.32 4.57 -10.31
C GLY A 175 -14.78 4.35 -10.65
N ALA A 176 -15.66 4.52 -9.65
CA ALA A 176 -17.11 4.39 -9.79
C ALA A 176 -17.83 5.52 -9.04
N LYS A 177 -19.09 5.78 -9.39
CA LYS A 177 -19.92 6.83 -8.79
C LYS A 177 -19.20 8.19 -8.75
N ASP A 178 -19.05 8.79 -7.56
CA ASP A 178 -18.34 10.06 -7.36
C ASP A 178 -16.82 9.93 -7.57
N GLY A 179 -16.28 8.70 -7.51
CA GLY A 179 -14.88 8.38 -7.70
C GLY A 179 -14.45 8.19 -9.17
N VAL A 180 -15.35 8.38 -10.15
CA VAL A 180 -14.97 8.27 -11.57
C VAL A 180 -13.92 9.31 -11.94
N GLY A 181 -12.76 8.86 -12.44
CA GLY A 181 -11.60 9.68 -12.78
C GLY A 181 -10.59 9.84 -11.64
N PHE A 182 -10.89 9.35 -10.43
CA PHE A 182 -10.02 9.43 -9.26
C PHE A 182 -9.28 8.13 -8.93
N ASN A 183 -9.28 7.17 -9.86
CA ASN A 183 -8.41 6.00 -9.85
C ASN A 183 -7.69 5.89 -11.18
N LYS A 184 -6.35 5.69 -11.17
CA LYS A 184 -5.55 5.50 -12.38
C LYS A 184 -4.51 4.42 -12.18
N ASN A 185 -4.52 3.46 -13.07
CA ASN A 185 -3.58 2.35 -13.13
C ASN A 185 -2.61 2.51 -14.30
N TYR A 186 -1.34 2.20 -14.07
CA TYR A 186 -0.27 2.20 -15.05
C TYR A 186 0.38 0.81 -15.09
N PRO A 187 -0.31 -0.19 -15.68
CA PRO A 187 0.25 -1.53 -15.81
C PRO A 187 1.45 -1.51 -16.77
N LEU A 188 2.53 -2.18 -16.37
CA LEU A 188 3.77 -2.27 -17.12
C LEU A 188 4.05 -3.72 -17.51
N ALA A 189 4.50 -3.93 -18.75
CA ALA A 189 4.91 -5.27 -19.21
C ALA A 189 6.01 -5.85 -18.31
N LEU A 190 5.98 -7.15 -18.09
CA LEU A 190 7.03 -7.86 -17.32
C LEU A 190 8.41 -7.56 -17.89
N GLY A 191 9.39 -7.38 -17.00
CA GLY A 191 10.75 -7.01 -17.36
C GLY A 191 10.96 -5.52 -17.68
N SER A 192 9.93 -4.67 -17.55
CA SER A 192 10.09 -3.22 -17.71
C SER A 192 11.10 -2.66 -16.71
N GLY A 193 12.10 -1.95 -17.23
CA GLY A 193 13.17 -1.32 -16.46
C GLY A 193 12.91 0.17 -16.19
N ASP A 194 13.98 0.86 -15.78
CA ASP A 194 13.97 2.23 -15.28
C ASP A 194 13.21 3.21 -16.18
N GLU A 195 13.52 3.26 -17.49
CA GLU A 195 12.96 4.25 -18.39
C GLU A 195 11.43 4.10 -18.56
N VAL A 196 10.95 2.84 -18.61
CA VAL A 196 9.51 2.56 -18.73
C VAL A 196 8.79 2.92 -17.44
N PHE A 197 9.37 2.57 -16.28
CA PHE A 197 8.82 2.91 -14.97
C PHE A 197 8.77 4.43 -14.77
N LEU A 198 9.86 5.13 -15.08
CA LEU A 198 9.96 6.58 -14.92
C LEU A 198 9.01 7.34 -15.86
N ALA A 199 8.78 6.83 -17.06
CA ALA A 199 7.78 7.42 -17.97
C ALA A 199 6.34 7.27 -17.43
N ALA A 200 6.03 6.16 -16.74
CA ALA A 200 4.76 5.98 -16.05
C ALA A 200 4.66 6.91 -14.82
N LEU A 201 5.76 7.05 -14.07
CA LEU A 201 5.84 7.96 -12.93
C LEU A 201 5.64 9.42 -13.35
N ASP A 202 6.21 9.87 -14.47
CA ASP A 202 5.98 11.23 -14.98
C ASP A 202 4.51 11.51 -15.25
N ARG A 203 3.78 10.53 -15.83
CA ARG A 203 2.33 10.65 -16.04
C ARG A 203 1.56 10.67 -14.72
N ALA A 204 1.96 9.86 -13.74
CA ALA A 204 1.34 9.84 -12.42
C ALA A 204 1.57 11.17 -11.69
N MET A 205 2.78 11.72 -11.72
CA MET A 205 3.11 13.04 -11.13
C MET A 205 2.29 14.16 -11.78
N THR A 206 2.17 14.17 -13.10
CA THR A 206 1.29 15.12 -13.81
C THR A 206 -0.16 15.01 -13.34
N THR A 207 -0.66 13.79 -13.14
CA THR A 207 -2.02 13.57 -12.62
C THR A 207 -2.20 14.09 -11.20
N ILE A 208 -1.19 13.95 -10.32
CA ILE A 208 -1.20 14.51 -8.96
C ILE A 208 -1.29 16.04 -9.00
N ASP A 209 -0.51 16.67 -9.88
CA ASP A 209 -0.52 18.13 -10.07
C ASP A 209 -1.87 18.62 -10.61
N GLU A 210 -2.44 17.95 -11.62
CA GLU A 210 -3.76 18.28 -12.18
C GLU A 210 -4.89 18.09 -11.17
N PHE A 211 -4.80 17.07 -10.31
CA PHE A 211 -5.73 16.88 -9.19
C PHE A 211 -5.60 17.98 -8.14
N GLY A 212 -4.43 18.61 -8.05
CA GLY A 212 -4.08 19.62 -7.04
C GLY A 212 -4.08 19.04 -5.64
N ALA A 213 -3.32 17.97 -5.44
CA ALA A 213 -3.21 17.32 -4.14
C ALA A 213 -2.62 18.25 -3.09
N ASP A 214 -3.30 18.33 -1.93
CA ASP A 214 -2.85 19.10 -0.77
C ASP A 214 -1.85 18.30 0.10
N ALA A 215 -1.88 16.96 -0.02
CA ALA A 215 -0.91 16.04 0.60
C ALA A 215 -0.83 14.74 -0.21
N VAL A 216 0.31 14.03 -0.09
CA VAL A 216 0.55 12.78 -0.80
C VAL A 216 0.98 11.67 0.17
N VAL A 217 0.44 10.48 -0.04
CA VAL A 217 0.99 9.23 0.52
C VAL A 217 1.70 8.48 -0.60
N VAL A 218 2.93 8.07 -0.37
CA VAL A 218 3.68 7.20 -1.28
C VAL A 218 3.69 5.79 -0.67
N ALA A 219 3.01 4.85 -1.31
CA ALA A 219 3.12 3.44 -1.00
C ALA A 219 4.39 2.92 -1.67
N LEU A 220 5.46 2.75 -0.88
CA LEU A 220 6.79 2.43 -1.36
C LEU A 220 7.06 0.93 -1.28
N GLY A 221 6.94 0.23 -2.40
CA GLY A 221 7.52 -1.10 -2.59
C GLY A 221 8.96 -1.01 -3.13
N LEU A 222 9.79 -1.95 -2.73
CA LEU A 222 11.15 -2.13 -3.26
C LEU A 222 11.27 -3.39 -4.11
N ASP A 223 10.17 -4.10 -4.31
CA ASP A 223 10.05 -5.35 -5.06
C ASP A 223 9.95 -5.14 -6.59
N ALA A 224 9.73 -3.91 -7.06
CA ALA A 224 9.93 -3.56 -8.47
C ALA A 224 11.39 -3.75 -8.94
N SER A 225 12.31 -4.08 -8.02
CA SER A 225 13.72 -4.31 -8.27
C SER A 225 13.96 -5.52 -9.17
N ARG A 226 14.93 -5.39 -10.09
CA ARG A 226 15.40 -6.50 -10.95
C ARG A 226 15.98 -7.70 -10.17
N ASP A 227 16.37 -7.49 -8.91
CA ASP A 227 16.99 -8.51 -8.05
C ASP A 227 16.00 -9.05 -7.01
N ASP A 228 14.74 -8.61 -7.04
CA ASP A 228 13.72 -9.13 -6.13
C ASP A 228 13.35 -10.58 -6.48
N PRO A 229 13.19 -11.48 -5.49
CA PRO A 229 12.88 -12.88 -5.73
C PRO A 229 11.54 -13.14 -6.41
N PHE A 230 10.57 -12.22 -6.34
CA PHE A 230 9.30 -12.34 -7.06
C PHE A 230 9.44 -12.04 -8.56
N GLY A 231 10.46 -11.28 -8.97
CA GLY A 231 10.62 -10.86 -10.35
C GLY A 231 9.54 -9.83 -10.73
N GLY A 232 9.17 -9.80 -12.01
CA GLY A 232 8.11 -8.95 -12.54
C GLY A 232 8.67 -7.72 -13.25
N LEU A 233 9.21 -6.74 -12.55
CA LEU A 233 9.86 -5.56 -13.13
C LEU A 233 11.39 -5.63 -12.99
N ALA A 234 12.10 -4.68 -13.59
CA ALA A 234 13.55 -4.67 -13.62
C ALA A 234 14.15 -3.29 -13.28
N VAL A 235 13.62 -2.64 -12.24
CA VAL A 235 14.13 -1.36 -11.75
C VAL A 235 15.49 -1.57 -11.08
N SER A 236 16.48 -0.75 -11.48
CA SER A 236 17.83 -0.78 -10.93
C SER A 236 17.96 0.08 -9.66
N PRO A 237 19.05 -0.04 -8.88
CA PRO A 237 19.30 0.90 -7.78
C PRO A 237 19.36 2.37 -8.23
N ASP A 238 19.92 2.67 -9.41
CA ASP A 238 19.86 3.99 -10.02
C ASP A 238 18.41 4.41 -10.36
N GLY A 239 17.60 3.47 -10.84
CA GLY A 239 16.17 3.67 -11.05
C GLY A 239 15.45 4.10 -9.77
N PHE A 240 15.71 3.43 -8.62
CA PHE A 240 15.16 3.85 -7.33
C PHE A 240 15.64 5.23 -6.90
N SER A 241 16.89 5.61 -7.18
CA SER A 241 17.39 6.96 -6.96
C SER A 241 16.57 8.00 -7.75
N ARG A 242 16.38 7.77 -9.06
CA ARG A 242 15.62 8.64 -9.94
C ARG A 242 14.12 8.72 -9.58
N ILE A 243 13.53 7.61 -9.10
CA ILE A 243 12.17 7.58 -8.56
C ILE A 243 12.09 8.49 -7.32
N GLY A 244 13.04 8.33 -6.39
CA GLY A 244 13.11 9.16 -5.19
C GLY A 244 13.29 10.63 -5.51
N GLU A 245 14.17 10.99 -6.45
CA GLU A 245 14.37 12.35 -6.92
C GLU A 245 13.07 12.96 -7.48
N LYS A 246 12.37 12.24 -8.38
CA LYS A 246 11.11 12.73 -8.97
C LYS A 246 10.03 12.94 -7.91
N ILE A 247 9.82 11.98 -7.01
CA ILE A 247 8.83 12.11 -5.93
C ILE A 247 9.24 13.23 -4.95
N GLY A 248 10.54 13.42 -4.73
CA GLY A 248 11.08 14.50 -3.90
C GLY A 248 10.77 15.91 -4.43
N THR A 249 10.37 16.07 -5.69
CA THR A 249 9.92 17.37 -6.24
C THR A 249 8.54 17.80 -5.74
N LEU A 250 7.77 16.91 -5.11
CA LEU A 250 6.48 17.27 -4.50
C LEU A 250 6.67 18.38 -3.46
N THR A 251 5.86 19.42 -3.57
CA THR A 251 5.90 20.58 -2.66
C THR A 251 4.92 20.48 -1.51
N CYS A 252 3.98 19.55 -1.58
CA CYS A 252 2.98 19.29 -0.53
C CYS A 252 3.52 18.30 0.53
N PRO A 253 2.93 18.26 1.73
CA PRO A 253 3.23 17.29 2.77
C PRO A 253 3.17 15.85 2.25
N THR A 254 4.19 15.04 2.56
CA THR A 254 4.34 13.70 1.99
C THR A 254 4.62 12.65 3.08
N VAL A 255 3.83 11.58 3.10
CA VAL A 255 4.06 10.41 3.95
C VAL A 255 4.47 9.23 3.07
N ILE A 256 5.67 8.69 3.30
CA ILE A 256 6.14 7.48 2.64
C ILE A 256 5.80 6.29 3.55
N VAL A 257 5.08 5.30 3.02
CA VAL A 257 4.67 4.09 3.74
C VAL A 257 5.37 2.90 3.10
N GLN A 258 6.15 2.14 3.87
CA GLN A 258 6.78 0.93 3.37
C GLN A 258 5.73 -0.13 3.04
N GLU A 259 5.80 -0.67 1.84
CA GLU A 259 5.01 -1.82 1.36
C GLU A 259 5.93 -3.03 1.09
N GLY A 260 5.95 -3.59 -0.11
CA GLY A 260 6.76 -4.75 -0.49
C GLY A 260 8.26 -4.49 -0.56
N GLY A 261 9.00 -5.55 -0.87
CA GLY A 261 10.46 -5.58 -0.95
C GLY A 261 11.02 -6.74 -0.13
N TYR A 262 11.68 -7.67 -0.82
CA TYR A 262 12.04 -8.98 -0.24
C TYR A 262 13.54 -9.17 -0.25
N VAL A 263 14.02 -10.16 0.53
CA VAL A 263 15.47 -10.35 0.77
C VAL A 263 16.19 -10.58 -0.55
N SER A 264 16.98 -9.60 -0.95
CA SER A 264 17.81 -9.60 -2.14
C SER A 264 19.14 -8.89 -1.85
N VAL A 265 20.09 -9.02 -2.77
CA VAL A 265 21.41 -8.39 -2.62
C VAL A 265 21.36 -6.85 -2.70
N THR A 266 20.33 -6.29 -3.32
CA THR A 266 20.17 -4.84 -3.52
C THR A 266 19.09 -4.20 -2.67
N LEU A 267 18.34 -4.95 -1.84
CA LEU A 267 17.21 -4.41 -1.07
C LEU A 267 17.58 -3.17 -0.24
N ALA A 268 18.65 -3.27 0.54
CA ALA A 268 19.12 -2.15 1.37
C ALA A 268 19.64 -0.97 0.54
N GLU A 269 20.31 -1.26 -0.58
CA GLU A 269 20.79 -0.25 -1.51
C GLU A 269 19.61 0.49 -2.17
N ASN A 270 18.60 -0.22 -2.64
CA ASN A 270 17.41 0.37 -3.26
C ASN A 270 16.71 1.36 -2.31
N LEU A 271 16.52 0.96 -1.04
CA LEU A 271 15.95 1.85 -0.02
C LEU A 271 16.84 3.08 0.22
N TYR A 272 18.15 2.87 0.35
CA TYR A 272 19.11 3.96 0.54
C TYR A 272 19.08 4.94 -0.64
N GLN A 273 19.12 4.45 -1.87
CA GLN A 273 19.10 5.27 -3.08
C GLN A 273 17.80 6.09 -3.17
N PHE A 274 16.66 5.45 -2.94
CA PHE A 274 15.36 6.15 -2.95
C PHE A 274 15.31 7.26 -1.89
N LEU A 275 15.54 6.93 -0.61
CA LEU A 275 15.40 7.89 0.49
C LEU A 275 16.44 9.01 0.43
N SER A 276 17.67 8.72 -0.01
CA SER A 276 18.74 9.73 -0.14
C SER A 276 18.40 10.75 -1.24
N ALA A 277 17.93 10.27 -2.40
CA ALA A 277 17.57 11.16 -3.51
C ALA A 277 16.30 11.96 -3.19
N PHE A 278 15.28 11.32 -2.60
CA PHE A 278 14.09 12.00 -2.11
C PHE A 278 14.44 13.11 -1.13
N GLY A 279 15.27 12.82 -0.10
CA GLY A 279 15.67 13.79 0.89
C GLY A 279 16.54 14.93 0.35
N ALA A 280 17.39 14.65 -0.64
CA ALA A 280 18.22 15.68 -1.28
C ALA A 280 17.38 16.65 -2.13
N THR A 281 16.28 16.20 -2.71
CA THR A 281 15.42 16.99 -3.60
C THR A 281 14.34 17.71 -2.82
N ASN A 282 13.77 17.09 -1.79
CA ASN A 282 12.74 17.71 -0.93
C ASN A 282 13.34 18.77 -0.02
N LYS A 283 13.46 20.01 -0.51
CA LYS A 283 14.15 21.15 0.12
C LYS A 283 13.56 21.60 1.45
N ASN A 284 12.46 21.02 1.88
CA ASN A 284 11.77 21.37 3.14
C ASN A 284 12.13 20.40 4.29
N ILE A 285 13.07 19.47 4.08
CA ILE A 285 13.54 18.59 5.15
C ILE A 285 14.57 19.34 5.99
N SER A 286 14.15 19.86 7.14
CA SER A 286 15.08 20.18 8.23
C SER A 286 15.50 18.87 8.89
N ILE A 287 16.73 18.41 8.63
CA ILE A 287 17.33 17.31 9.39
C ILE A 287 17.54 17.86 10.81
N SER A 288 16.68 17.52 11.76
CA SER A 288 16.99 17.72 13.17
C SER A 288 18.09 16.72 13.52
N GLU A 289 19.32 17.21 13.69
CA GLU A 289 20.37 16.41 14.33
C GLU A 289 19.83 15.99 15.70
N GLY A 290 19.64 14.69 15.91
CA GLY A 290 19.26 14.14 17.20
C GLY A 290 20.33 14.52 18.25
N PRO A 291 19.98 14.50 19.55
CA PRO A 291 20.93 14.84 20.60
C PRO A 291 22.16 13.92 20.51
N LYS A 292 23.35 14.56 20.50
CA LYS A 292 24.67 13.89 20.54
C LYS A 292 24.86 13.09 21.82
#